data_9701ef0e25f742e6b0dbb848092aee41
#
_entry.id   9701ef0e25f742e6b0dbb848092aee41
#
_cell.length_a   1.000
_cell.length_b   1.000
_cell.length_c   1.000
_cell.angle_alpha   90.00
_cell.angle_beta   90.00
_cell.angle_gamma   90.00
#
_symmetry.space_group_name_H-M   'P 1'
#
loop_
_entity.id
_entity.type
_entity.pdbx_description
1 polymer ?
#
loop_
_entity_poly.entity_id
_entity_poly.type
_entity_poly.pdbx_seq_one_letter_code
_entity_poly.pdbx_strand_id
1 'polypeptide(L)'
;MEIILIDDEPLILEELSYLCEKHKDIEICGKFVNPKQALQYVAGHPVDFAFCDIRMPGITGLELLDQMHKEKPDLQAAFVTAYDQYAFDAYQLDACDYLLKPFGQEEVDRALDKARRLVRTEPKDEMQLEIHTFGRFDLLFKRSCD
;
A
#
# COMPACT_ATOMS: atom_id res chain seq x y z
N MET A 1 -3.47 0.28 10.63
CA MET A 1 -2.96 -0.10 9.29
C MET A 1 -1.54 0.42 9.16
N GLU A 2 -0.63 -0.47 8.83
CA GLU A 2 0.80 -0.14 8.73
C GLU A 2 1.13 0.25 7.29
N ILE A 3 1.66 1.44 7.10
CA ILE A 3 1.94 1.95 5.75
C ILE A 3 3.38 2.40 5.60
N ILE A 4 3.85 2.41 4.36
CA ILE A 4 5.13 3.02 4.01
C ILE A 4 4.92 4.03 2.88
N LEU A 5 5.84 4.97 2.79
CA LEU A 5 5.81 6.04 1.78
C LEU A 5 7.08 5.95 0.96
N ILE A 6 6.96 5.98 -0.36
CA ILE A 6 8.10 5.83 -1.27
C ILE A 6 8.06 6.93 -2.33
N ASP A 7 9.05 7.80 -2.32
CA ASP A 7 9.16 8.88 -3.30
C ASP A 7 10.60 9.40 -3.25
N ASP A 8 11.20 9.64 -4.39
CA ASP A 8 12.57 10.14 -4.43
C ASP A 8 12.68 11.63 -4.07
N GLU A 9 11.55 12.30 -3.90
CA GLU A 9 11.49 13.70 -3.46
C GLU A 9 11.17 13.75 -1.97
N PRO A 10 12.12 14.13 -1.11
CA PRO A 10 11.85 14.14 0.34
C PRO A 10 10.70 15.04 0.76
N LEU A 11 10.48 16.14 0.05
CA LEU A 11 9.38 17.04 0.39
C LEU A 11 8.01 16.39 0.19
N ILE A 12 7.90 15.52 -0.81
CA ILE A 12 6.65 14.77 -1.04
C ILE A 12 6.42 13.79 0.10
N LEU A 13 7.47 13.13 0.57
CA LEU A 13 7.36 12.22 1.72
C LEU A 13 6.85 12.96 2.95
N GLU A 14 7.37 14.17 3.18
CA GLU A 14 6.92 14.98 4.32
C GLU A 14 5.46 15.39 4.17
N GLU A 15 5.07 15.78 2.99
CA GLU A 15 3.69 16.17 2.72
C GLU A 15 2.73 15.00 2.91
N LEU A 16 3.06 13.85 2.33
CA LEU A 16 2.25 12.64 2.50
C LEU A 16 2.14 12.25 3.96
N SER A 17 3.27 12.28 4.68
CA SER A 17 3.32 11.96 6.09
C SER A 17 2.37 12.87 6.87
N TYR A 18 2.45 14.17 6.62
CA TYR A 18 1.59 15.14 7.30
C TYR A 18 0.11 14.85 7.08
N LEU A 19 -0.26 14.56 5.83
CA LEU A 19 -1.66 14.30 5.49
C LEU A 19 -2.14 12.96 6.06
N CYS A 20 -1.27 11.96 6.07
CA CYS A 20 -1.61 10.64 6.62
C CYS A 20 -1.76 10.67 8.15
N GLU A 21 -0.99 11.53 8.82
CA GLU A 21 -1.03 11.62 10.29
C GLU A 21 -2.35 12.15 10.83
N LYS A 22 -3.21 12.68 9.97
CA LYS A 22 -4.57 13.03 10.37
C LYS A 22 -5.42 11.82 10.73
N HIS A 23 -5.00 10.64 10.30
CA HIS A 23 -5.72 9.39 10.54
C HIS A 23 -5.06 8.62 11.69
N LYS A 24 -5.81 8.42 12.77
CA LYS A 24 -5.25 7.82 13.98
C LYS A 24 -4.97 6.33 13.85
N ASP A 25 -5.65 5.67 12.93
CA ASP A 25 -5.48 4.23 12.70
C ASP A 25 -4.32 3.92 11.74
N ILE A 26 -3.63 4.94 11.25
CA ILE A 26 -2.53 4.79 10.30
C ILE A 26 -1.20 4.92 11.05
N GLU A 27 -0.34 3.94 10.85
CA GLU A 27 1.01 3.98 11.38
C GLU A 27 1.99 4.01 10.21
N ILE A 28 2.77 5.08 10.11
CA ILE A 28 3.78 5.23 9.06
C ILE A 28 5.05 4.53 9.55
N CYS A 29 5.33 3.36 8.97
CA CYS A 29 6.44 2.52 9.41
C CYS A 29 7.76 2.90 8.75
N GLY A 30 7.71 3.57 7.60
CA GLY A 30 8.93 4.00 6.93
C GLY A 30 8.66 4.98 5.82
N LYS A 31 9.68 5.79 5.54
CA LYS A 31 9.68 6.75 4.43
C LYS A 31 10.97 6.50 3.65
N PHE A 32 10.84 6.19 2.36
CA PHE A 32 11.97 5.74 1.55
C PHE A 32 12.13 6.62 0.33
N VAL A 33 13.34 7.16 0.16
CA VAL A 33 13.71 7.87 -1.07
C VAL A 33 14.36 6.91 -2.09
N ASN A 34 14.71 5.72 -1.64
CA ASN A 34 15.36 4.70 -2.47
C ASN A 34 14.47 3.47 -2.58
N PRO A 35 14.04 3.10 -3.80
CA PRO A 35 13.14 1.95 -3.97
C PRO A 35 13.71 0.63 -3.47
N LYS A 36 15.03 0.44 -3.55
CA LYS A 36 15.64 -0.80 -3.04
C LYS A 36 15.48 -0.95 -1.55
N GLN A 37 15.60 0.15 -0.81
CA GLN A 37 15.41 0.12 0.64
C GLN A 37 13.97 -0.20 1.01
N ALA A 38 13.02 0.31 0.23
CA ALA A 38 11.61 0.00 0.44
C ALA A 38 11.36 -1.49 0.23
N LEU A 39 11.91 -2.06 -0.83
CA LEU A 39 11.74 -3.47 -1.12
C LEU A 39 12.33 -4.35 0.00
N GLN A 40 13.51 -3.99 0.49
CA GLN A 40 14.15 -4.72 1.60
C GLN A 40 13.29 -4.65 2.85
N TYR A 41 12.71 -3.49 3.11
CA TYR A 41 11.85 -3.34 4.28
C TYR A 41 10.62 -4.23 4.19
N VAL A 42 9.97 -4.22 3.03
CA VAL A 42 8.75 -5.02 2.80
C VAL A 42 9.04 -6.50 2.96
N ALA A 43 10.22 -6.95 2.53
CA ALA A 43 10.58 -8.36 2.64
C ALA A 43 10.69 -8.82 4.09
N GLY A 44 11.05 -7.92 5.02
CA GLY A 44 11.31 -8.29 6.40
C GLY A 44 10.34 -7.75 7.44
N HIS A 45 9.31 -6.99 7.05
CA HIS A 45 8.40 -6.34 7.99
C HIS A 45 6.96 -6.39 7.49
N PRO A 46 5.98 -6.39 8.39
CA PRO A 46 4.58 -6.32 7.96
C PRO A 46 4.27 -4.93 7.40
N VAL A 47 3.64 -4.90 6.24
CA VAL A 47 3.20 -3.67 5.60
C VAL A 47 1.85 -3.95 4.93
N ASP A 48 0.86 -3.12 5.22
CA ASP A 48 -0.47 -3.27 4.66
C ASP A 48 -0.65 -2.45 3.38
N PHE A 49 0.00 -1.30 3.31
CA PHE A 49 -0.25 -0.35 2.22
C PHE A 49 0.98 0.52 1.98
N ALA A 50 1.18 0.91 0.72
CA ALA A 50 2.27 1.80 0.31
C ALA A 50 1.75 2.90 -0.61
N PHE A 51 2.16 4.14 -0.34
CA PHE A 51 2.09 5.20 -1.36
C PHE A 51 3.43 5.19 -2.09
N CYS A 52 3.39 5.17 -3.42
CA CYS A 52 4.60 5.00 -4.23
C CYS A 52 4.58 5.93 -5.44
N ASP A 53 5.68 6.65 -5.66
CA ASP A 53 5.87 7.39 -6.90
C ASP A 53 6.23 6.42 -8.03
N ILE A 54 5.96 6.81 -9.28
CA ILE A 54 6.24 5.96 -10.43
C ILE A 54 7.63 6.26 -11.01
N ARG A 55 7.94 7.55 -11.21
CA ARG A 55 9.20 7.94 -11.85
C ARG A 55 10.28 8.18 -10.79
N MET A 56 11.13 7.18 -10.59
CA MET A 56 12.23 7.24 -9.64
C MET A 56 13.50 6.69 -10.30
N PRO A 57 14.69 7.15 -9.86
CA PRO A 57 15.93 6.60 -10.41
C PRO A 57 16.05 5.11 -10.10
N GLY A 58 16.51 4.34 -11.07
CA GLY A 58 16.73 2.91 -10.92
C GLY A 58 15.59 2.10 -11.47
N ILE A 59 14.52 1.97 -10.70
CA ILE A 59 13.33 1.25 -11.17
C ILE A 59 12.10 2.13 -11.03
N THR A 60 11.08 1.84 -11.81
CA THR A 60 9.82 2.58 -11.72
C THR A 60 9.02 2.06 -10.52
N GLY A 61 8.07 2.87 -10.06
CA GLY A 61 7.15 2.43 -9.01
C GLY A 61 6.33 1.23 -9.46
N LEU A 62 6.06 1.12 -10.77
CA LEU A 62 5.32 -0.03 -11.30
C LEU A 62 6.12 -1.31 -11.11
N GLU A 63 7.40 -1.29 -11.47
CA GLU A 63 8.29 -2.43 -11.28
C GLU A 63 8.46 -2.75 -9.80
N LEU A 64 8.57 -1.71 -8.98
CA LEU A 64 8.71 -1.88 -7.54
C LEU A 64 7.50 -2.58 -6.94
N LEU A 65 6.29 -2.16 -7.32
CA LEU A 65 5.07 -2.78 -6.82
C LEU A 65 5.02 -4.26 -7.22
N ASP A 66 5.39 -4.56 -8.46
CA ASP A 66 5.42 -5.95 -8.92
C ASP A 66 6.35 -6.79 -8.06
N GLN A 67 7.53 -6.25 -7.74
CA GLN A 67 8.49 -6.96 -6.88
C GLN A 67 8.01 -7.06 -5.43
N MET A 68 7.37 -6.00 -4.92
CA MET A 68 6.83 -6.05 -3.55
C MET A 68 5.72 -7.08 -3.44
N HIS A 69 4.91 -7.27 -4.49
CA HIS A 69 3.87 -8.29 -4.49
C HIS A 69 4.42 -9.70 -4.44
N LYS A 70 5.64 -9.92 -4.91
CA LYS A 70 6.29 -11.24 -4.79
C LYS A 70 6.63 -11.53 -3.33
N GLU A 71 6.93 -10.49 -2.55
CA GLU A 71 7.22 -10.65 -1.12
C GLU A 71 5.94 -10.64 -0.28
N LYS A 72 4.99 -9.79 -0.64
CA LYS A 72 3.74 -9.59 0.10
C LYS A 72 2.58 -9.48 -0.90
N PRO A 73 1.99 -10.61 -1.32
CA PRO A 73 0.93 -10.57 -2.34
C PRO A 73 -0.29 -9.76 -1.93
N ASP A 74 -0.52 -9.60 -0.63
CA ASP A 74 -1.71 -8.88 -0.13
C ASP A 74 -1.46 -7.39 0.07
N LEU A 75 -0.24 -6.93 -0.18
CA LEU A 75 0.09 -5.51 -0.04
C LEU A 75 -0.74 -4.66 -0.99
N GLN A 76 -1.36 -3.63 -0.45
CA GLN A 76 -2.11 -2.67 -1.25
C GLN A 76 -1.22 -1.48 -1.55
N ALA A 77 -1.46 -0.82 -2.67
CA ALA A 77 -0.65 0.35 -3.03
C ALA A 77 -1.48 1.37 -3.81
N ALA A 78 -1.13 2.64 -3.62
CA ALA A 78 -1.63 3.72 -4.44
C ALA A 78 -0.42 4.46 -5.00
N PHE A 79 -0.49 4.83 -6.26
CA PHE A 79 0.57 5.61 -6.88
C PHE A 79 0.33 7.10 -6.69
N VAL A 80 1.39 7.85 -6.48
CA VAL A 80 1.36 9.32 -6.37
C VAL A 80 2.41 9.85 -7.33
N THR A 81 1.97 10.48 -8.41
CA THR A 81 2.88 10.85 -9.49
C THR A 81 2.45 12.12 -10.19
N ALA A 82 3.39 12.78 -10.86
CA ALA A 82 3.10 13.96 -11.68
C ALA A 82 2.58 13.58 -13.08
N TYR A 83 2.54 12.29 -13.41
CA TYR A 83 2.26 11.81 -14.76
C TYR A 83 0.96 11.01 -14.80
N ASP A 84 0.11 11.30 -15.78
CA ASP A 84 -1.17 10.60 -15.89
C ASP A 84 -1.12 9.41 -16.86
N GLN A 85 -0.04 9.26 -17.62
CA GLN A 85 0.05 8.23 -18.66
C GLN A 85 0.22 6.82 -18.13
N TYR A 86 0.48 6.66 -16.83
CA TYR A 86 0.71 5.34 -16.23
C TYR A 86 -0.52 4.75 -15.54
N ALA A 87 -1.66 5.46 -15.63
CA ALA A 87 -2.86 5.02 -14.89
C ALA A 87 -3.32 3.64 -15.32
N PHE A 88 -3.26 3.35 -16.62
CA PHE A 88 -3.66 2.03 -17.11
C PHE A 88 -2.74 0.93 -16.58
N ASP A 89 -1.43 1.19 -16.60
CA ASP A 89 -0.45 0.22 -16.08
C ASP A 89 -0.65 -0.03 -14.59
N ALA A 90 -0.94 1.02 -13.84
CA ALA A 90 -1.21 0.92 -12.40
C ALA A 90 -2.45 0.05 -12.16
N TYR A 91 -3.48 0.24 -12.96
CA TYR A 91 -4.70 -0.54 -12.85
C TYR A 91 -4.42 -2.03 -13.12
N GLN A 92 -3.56 -2.32 -14.10
CA GLN A 92 -3.17 -3.70 -14.42
C GLN A 92 -2.46 -4.38 -13.25
N LEU A 93 -1.81 -3.62 -12.38
CA LEU A 93 -1.12 -4.14 -11.20
C LEU A 93 -2.01 -4.14 -9.95
N ASP A 94 -3.30 -3.87 -10.12
CA ASP A 94 -4.27 -3.83 -9.03
C ASP A 94 -3.95 -2.77 -7.98
N ALA A 95 -3.38 -1.63 -8.41
CA ALA A 95 -3.22 -0.49 -7.51
C ALA A 95 -4.60 -0.02 -7.06
N CYS A 96 -4.74 0.31 -5.79
CA CYS A 96 -6.04 0.69 -5.27
C CYS A 96 -6.43 2.12 -5.62
N ASP A 97 -5.44 2.98 -5.94
CA ASP A 97 -5.74 4.35 -6.34
C ASP A 97 -4.54 4.94 -7.08
N TYR A 98 -4.78 6.09 -7.72
CA TYR A 98 -3.78 6.77 -8.53
C TYR A 98 -3.96 8.27 -8.32
N LEU A 99 -3.01 8.91 -7.66
CA LEU A 99 -3.08 10.31 -7.28
C LEU A 99 -2.12 11.12 -8.14
N LEU A 100 -2.61 12.21 -8.72
CA LEU A 100 -1.76 13.12 -9.49
C LEU A 100 -1.28 14.26 -8.59
N LYS A 101 0.00 14.60 -8.73
CA LYS A 101 0.58 15.76 -8.05
C LYS A 101 0.15 17.03 -8.77
N PRO A 102 -0.18 18.09 -8.08
CA PRO A 102 -0.30 18.21 -6.64
C PRO A 102 -1.57 17.54 -6.13
N PHE A 103 -1.48 16.94 -4.94
CA PHE A 103 -2.60 16.26 -4.31
C PHE A 103 -2.92 16.97 -3.00
N GLY A 104 -4.09 16.68 -2.44
CA GLY A 104 -4.52 17.27 -1.18
C GLY A 104 -5.05 16.21 -0.23
N GLN A 105 -5.63 16.69 0.85
CA GLN A 105 -6.16 15.82 1.90
C GLN A 105 -7.23 14.87 1.36
N GLU A 106 -8.10 15.37 0.50
CA GLU A 106 -9.21 14.57 -0.02
C GLU A 106 -8.71 13.33 -0.79
N GLU A 107 -7.69 13.53 -1.62
CA GLU A 107 -7.13 12.43 -2.40
C GLU A 107 -6.47 11.39 -1.50
N VAL A 108 -5.72 11.85 -0.51
CA VAL A 108 -5.06 10.95 0.43
C VAL A 108 -6.11 10.19 1.24
N ASP A 109 -7.14 10.87 1.73
CA ASP A 109 -8.22 10.24 2.49
C ASP A 109 -8.92 9.18 1.66
N ARG A 110 -9.18 9.47 0.39
CA ARG A 110 -9.83 8.53 -0.52
C ARG A 110 -8.99 7.27 -0.70
N ALA A 111 -7.69 7.44 -0.92
CA ALA A 111 -6.79 6.31 -1.11
C ALA A 111 -6.71 5.43 0.15
N LEU A 112 -6.63 6.07 1.31
CA LEU A 112 -6.59 5.34 2.58
C LEU A 112 -7.89 4.59 2.84
N ASP A 113 -9.03 5.20 2.49
CA ASP A 113 -10.33 4.52 2.64
C ASP A 113 -10.41 3.29 1.76
N LYS A 114 -9.94 3.39 0.52
CA LYS A 114 -9.91 2.25 -0.39
C LYS A 114 -9.02 1.13 0.16
N ALA A 115 -7.86 1.51 0.68
CA ALA A 115 -6.93 0.55 1.26
C ALA A 115 -7.55 -0.16 2.46
N ARG A 116 -8.22 0.58 3.34
CA ARG A 116 -8.87 0.01 4.52
C ARG A 116 -9.90 -1.05 4.13
N ARG A 117 -10.70 -0.77 3.11
CA ARG A 117 -11.72 -1.72 2.68
C ARG A 117 -11.10 -3.01 2.16
N LEU A 118 -10.00 -2.90 1.41
CA LEU A 118 -9.33 -4.06 0.85
C LEU A 118 -8.63 -4.89 1.92
N VAL A 119 -7.98 -4.23 2.86
CA VAL A 119 -7.28 -4.93 3.97
C VAL A 119 -8.31 -5.64 4.86
N ARG A 120 -9.46 -5.02 5.09
CA ARG A 120 -10.49 -5.60 5.97
C ARG A 120 -11.21 -6.80 5.38
N THR A 121 -11.18 -6.98 4.07
CA THR A 121 -11.88 -8.11 3.46
C THR A 121 -11.11 -9.41 3.61
N GLU A 122 -9.88 -9.36 4.09
CA GLU A 122 -9.10 -10.58 4.30
C GLU A 122 -9.60 -11.33 5.52
N PRO A 123 -9.75 -12.66 5.45
CA PRO A 123 -10.17 -13.45 6.61
C PRO A 123 -9.11 -13.43 7.67
N LYS A 124 -9.58 -13.38 8.94
CA LYS A 124 -8.67 -13.40 10.07
C LYS A 124 -9.13 -14.43 11.06
N ASP A 125 -9.43 -14.47 10.99
CA ASP A 125 -10.04 -14.78 11.72
C ASP A 125 -10.96 -14.95 12.17
N GLU A 126 -11.27 -15.09 12.16
CA GLU A 126 -12.20 -15.05 12.37
C GLU A 126 -12.90 -15.42 12.79
N MET A 127 -12.88 -15.74 13.22
CA MET A 127 -13.60 -15.82 13.52
C MET A 127 -14.39 -15.83 13.78
N GLN A 128 -14.30 -16.01 14.02
CA GLN A 128 -15.06 -15.81 14.15
C GLN A 128 -15.76 -16.08 13.92
N LEU A 129 -15.72 -16.83 14.21
CA LEU A 129 -16.32 -16.85 13.95
C LEU A 129 -16.83 -17.34 13.71
N GLU A 130 -16.80 -17.73 13.92
CA GLU A 130 -17.12 -17.89 13.58
C GLU A 130 -17.29 -18.39 13.05
N ILE A 131 -17.30 -19.07 13.38
CA ILE A 131 -17.28 -19.28 12.81
C ILE A 131 -17.37 -19.75 12.29
N HIS A 132 -17.36 -20.23 12.32
CA HIS A 132 -17.18 -20.31 11.78
C HIS A 132 -17.05 -20.67 11.03
N THR A 133 -17.08 -21.54 11.20
CA THR A 133 -16.72 -21.57 10.48
C THR A 133 -16.41 -21.81 9.82
N PHE A 134 -16.25 -22.32 9.82
CA PHE A 134 -15.68 -22.15 9.16
C PHE A 134 -15.22 -22.14 8.37
N GLY A 135 -15.26 -22.98 8.71
CA GLY A 135 -14.59 -22.63 7.89
C GLY A 135 -14.13 -22.51 7.35
N ARG A 136 -13.99 -22.95 7.53
CA ARG A 136 -13.41 -22.39 7.08
C ARG A 136 -12.82 -22.16 6.87
N PHE A 137 -12.66 -22.54 7.18
CA PHE A 137 -11.86 -21.78 7.21
C PHE A 137 -11.28 -21.68 6.73
N ASP A 138 -11.25 -22.39 6.80
CA ASP A 138 -10.56 -21.83 6.45
C ASP A 138 -10.12 -21.72 5.86
N LEU A 139 -10.22 -22.30 5.98
CA LEU A 139 -9.70 -21.76 5.54
C LEU A 139 -9.32 -21.43 5.24
N LEU A 140 -9.18 -21.86 5.38
CA LEU A 140 -8.76 -21.14 5.18
C LEU A 140 -8.21 -20.74 5.15
N PHE A 141 -7.66 -20.91 5.23
CA PHE A 141 -7.01 -20.01 5.30
C PHE A 141 -6.31 -19.67 5.04
N LYS A 142 -5.82 -19.79 4.96
CA LYS A 142 -5.13 -19.03 4.75
C LYS A 142 -4.52 -18.40 4.54
N ARG A 143 -4.19 -18.49 5.01
CA ARG A 143 -3.69 -17.50 4.80
C ARG A 143 -3.03 -16.95 5.34
N SER A 144 -3.00 -17.01 5.47
CA SER A 144 -2.49 -16.10 6.03
C SER A 144 -2.16 -15.61 6.45
N CYS A 145 -2.05 -15.86 6.54
CA CYS A 145 -1.82 -15.19 6.97
C CYS A 145 -1.62 -14.89 7.21
N ASP A 146 -1.54 -15.29 7.40
CA ASP A 146 -1.36 -14.68 7.62
C ASP A 146 -1.12 -14.43 7.78
#